data_007d54b98088fe632bf365635ca6df3e
#
_entry.id   007d54b98088fe632bf365635ca6df3e
#
_cell.length_a   1.000
_cell.length_b   1.000
_cell.length_c   1.000
_cell.angle_alpha   90.00
_cell.angle_beta   90.00
_cell.angle_gamma   90.00
#
_symmetry.space_group_name_H-M   'P 1'
#
loop_
_entity.id
_entity.type
_entity.pdbx_description
1 polymer ?
#
loop_
_entity_poly.entity_id
_entity_poly.type
_entity_poly.pdbx_seq_one_letter_code
_entity_poly.pdbx_strand_id
1 'polypeptide(L)'
;HKWQTVEKIAADTAASYGFREIRIPTFENTELFVRSVGETTDVVQKEMFSVMGRESKFTLRPEGTAGTIRAVLQNGLLNDALPQKVFYILSCFRHEKPQAGRLWEFHQFGAEMVGSSSPAADAEMICLVGSVIERLGLKDIELHINSIGCPHCRAKYYEKLREFFAPHKEELCGTCQSRFEKNPMRILDCKSEICREIGKDAPLMIDYLCD
;
A
#
# COMPACT_ATOMS: atom_id res chain seq x y z
N HIS A 1 -8.49 23.82 12.23
CA HIS A 1 -8.44 23.28 13.58
C HIS A 1 -8.31 21.75 13.59
N LYS A 2 -9.31 20.97 13.11
CA LYS A 2 -9.26 19.50 13.17
C LYS A 2 -8.08 18.93 12.38
N TRP A 3 -7.82 19.40 11.18
CA TRP A 3 -6.66 19.01 10.38
C TRP A 3 -5.35 19.26 11.12
N GLN A 4 -5.12 20.47 11.60
CA GLN A 4 -3.91 20.80 12.35
C GLN A 4 -3.71 19.93 13.59
N THR A 5 -4.80 19.56 14.27
CA THR A 5 -4.74 18.66 15.44
C THR A 5 -4.29 17.26 15.01
N VAL A 6 -4.89 16.71 13.96
CA VAL A 6 -4.53 15.37 13.44
C VAL A 6 -3.09 15.34 12.94
N GLU A 7 -2.70 16.32 12.12
CA GLU A 7 -1.34 16.45 11.60
C GLU A 7 -0.30 16.58 12.72
N LYS A 8 -0.60 17.41 13.73
CA LYS A 8 0.29 17.59 14.88
C LYS A 8 0.45 16.30 15.67
N ILE A 9 -0.62 15.59 15.98
CA ILE A 9 -0.57 14.32 16.71
C ILE A 9 0.23 13.29 15.93
N ALA A 10 -0.01 13.17 14.63
CA ALA A 10 0.72 12.24 13.77
C ALA A 10 2.22 12.56 13.71
N ALA A 11 2.57 13.83 13.49
CA ALA A 11 3.97 14.29 13.45
C ALA A 11 4.70 14.11 14.79
N ASP A 12 4.09 14.54 15.90
CA ASP A 12 4.67 14.41 17.24
C ASP A 12 4.87 12.92 17.62
N THR A 13 3.92 12.07 17.23
CA THR A 13 4.04 10.63 17.47
C THR A 13 5.16 10.04 16.62
N ALA A 14 5.22 10.32 15.33
CA ALA A 14 6.31 9.86 14.47
C ALA A 14 7.68 10.32 14.98
N ALA A 15 7.80 11.58 15.41
CA ALA A 15 9.01 12.10 16.00
C ALA A 15 9.43 11.35 17.28
N SER A 16 8.48 10.95 18.15
CA SER A 16 8.77 10.18 19.36
C SER A 16 9.29 8.77 19.08
N TYR A 17 9.00 8.20 17.89
CA TYR A 17 9.57 6.95 17.38
C TYR A 17 10.87 7.15 16.59
N GLY A 18 11.40 8.38 16.52
CA GLY A 18 12.64 8.70 15.81
C GLY A 18 12.49 8.90 14.31
N PHE A 19 11.28 9.03 13.79
CA PHE A 19 11.04 9.34 12.39
C PHE A 19 11.25 10.84 12.11
N ARG A 20 11.81 11.15 10.96
CA ARG A 20 12.04 12.52 10.47
C ARG A 20 11.11 12.83 9.33
N GLU A 21 10.59 14.06 9.28
CA GLU A 21 9.74 14.48 8.16
C GLU A 21 10.51 14.48 6.85
N ILE A 22 9.90 13.91 5.82
CA ILE A 22 10.34 14.01 4.42
C ILE A 22 9.24 14.64 3.57
N ARG A 23 9.63 15.51 2.66
CA ARG A 23 8.73 16.15 1.71
C ARG A 23 9.10 15.77 0.30
N ILE A 24 8.12 15.32 -0.46
CA ILE A 24 8.28 14.86 -1.84
C ILE A 24 7.46 15.71 -2.79
N PRO A 25 7.84 15.79 -4.07
CA PRO A 25 7.07 16.54 -5.08
C PRO A 25 5.63 16.04 -5.21
N THR A 26 4.73 16.97 -5.63
CA THR A 26 3.32 16.64 -5.90
C THR A 26 3.16 15.78 -7.15
N PHE A 27 4.03 15.94 -8.15
CA PHE A 27 4.07 15.06 -9.31
C PHE A 27 5.41 14.38 -9.45
N GLU A 28 5.36 13.19 -10.00
CA GLU A 28 6.48 12.33 -10.31
C GLU A 28 6.32 11.78 -11.73
N ASN A 29 7.38 11.20 -12.27
CA ASN A 29 7.28 10.45 -13.51
C ASN A 29 6.28 9.31 -13.34
N THR A 30 5.38 9.13 -14.31
CA THR A 30 4.31 8.12 -14.26
C THR A 30 4.85 6.71 -14.05
N GLU A 31 5.99 6.39 -14.65
CA GLU A 31 6.63 5.07 -14.54
C GLU A 31 7.02 4.70 -13.10
N LEU A 32 7.32 5.70 -12.26
CA LEU A 32 7.59 5.45 -10.84
C LEU A 32 6.41 4.74 -10.17
N PHE A 33 5.20 5.25 -10.41
CA PHE A 33 4.00 4.66 -9.80
C PHE A 33 3.60 3.35 -10.47
N VAL A 34 3.71 3.23 -11.79
CA VAL A 34 3.45 1.98 -12.52
C VAL A 34 4.28 0.84 -11.95
N ARG A 35 5.58 1.07 -11.74
CA ARG A 35 6.49 0.07 -11.19
C ARG A 35 6.23 -0.23 -9.70
N SER A 36 5.96 0.80 -8.90
CA SER A 36 5.90 0.66 -7.43
C SER A 36 4.54 0.17 -6.95
N VAL A 37 3.45 0.70 -7.52
CA VAL A 37 2.08 0.34 -7.16
C VAL A 37 1.64 -0.93 -7.87
N GLY A 38 2.16 -1.17 -9.08
CA GLY A 38 1.90 -2.34 -9.91
C GLY A 38 0.87 -2.08 -11.02
N GLU A 39 1.23 -2.48 -12.23
CA GLU A 39 0.45 -2.26 -13.45
C GLU A 39 -0.99 -2.81 -13.40
N THR A 40 -1.23 -3.85 -12.61
CA THR A 40 -2.55 -4.52 -12.51
C THR A 40 -3.47 -3.93 -11.46
N THR A 41 -3.04 -2.86 -10.77
CA THR A 41 -3.85 -2.21 -9.75
C THR A 41 -4.85 -1.24 -10.36
N ASP A 42 -6.02 -1.09 -9.74
CA ASP A 42 -7.02 -0.11 -10.19
C ASP A 42 -6.45 1.32 -10.13
N VAL A 43 -5.61 1.61 -9.14
CA VAL A 43 -4.91 2.90 -9.00
C VAL A 43 -4.15 3.25 -10.29
N VAL A 44 -3.30 2.32 -10.78
CA VAL A 44 -2.49 2.55 -11.98
C VAL A 44 -3.34 2.58 -13.24
N GLN A 45 -4.33 1.69 -13.35
CA GLN A 45 -5.11 1.54 -14.58
C GLN A 45 -6.17 2.63 -14.78
N LYS A 46 -6.75 3.17 -13.70
CA LYS A 46 -7.97 3.99 -13.79
C LYS A 46 -7.97 5.24 -12.93
N GLU A 47 -7.15 5.29 -11.87
CA GLU A 47 -7.31 6.31 -10.83
C GLU A 47 -6.21 7.38 -10.83
N MET A 48 -5.15 7.23 -11.62
CA MET A 48 -4.08 8.22 -11.69
C MET A 48 -4.46 9.44 -12.51
N PHE A 49 -4.26 10.64 -11.96
CA PHE A 49 -4.27 11.90 -12.70
C PHE A 49 -2.92 12.09 -13.39
N SER A 50 -2.88 11.90 -14.71
CA SER A 50 -1.66 12.02 -15.49
C SER A 50 -1.73 13.17 -16.46
N VAL A 51 -0.61 13.88 -16.64
CA VAL A 51 -0.43 14.99 -17.54
C VAL A 51 0.73 14.69 -18.49
N MET A 52 0.55 14.97 -19.78
CA MET A 52 1.62 14.88 -20.76
C MET A 52 2.50 16.13 -20.67
N GLY A 53 3.77 15.94 -20.33
CA GLY A 53 4.80 16.94 -20.54
C GLY A 53 5.30 16.93 -21.99
N ARG A 54 6.36 17.70 -22.27
CA ARG A 54 6.95 17.76 -23.63
C ARG A 54 7.57 16.42 -24.06
N GLU A 55 8.25 15.74 -23.15
CA GLU A 55 9.03 14.53 -23.42
C GLU A 55 8.65 13.34 -22.55
N SER A 56 7.87 13.57 -21.47
CA SER A 56 7.53 12.54 -20.50
C SER A 56 6.13 12.72 -19.93
N LYS A 57 5.57 11.67 -19.42
CA LYS A 57 4.28 11.64 -18.73
C LYS A 57 4.50 11.77 -17.24
N PHE A 58 3.80 12.73 -16.63
CA PHE A 58 3.81 12.96 -15.18
C PHE A 58 2.48 12.60 -14.58
N THR A 59 2.51 12.21 -13.31
CA THR A 59 1.32 11.82 -12.55
C THR A 59 1.30 12.55 -11.22
N LEU A 60 0.15 13.12 -10.84
CA LEU A 60 -0.09 13.56 -9.48
C LEU A 60 0.02 12.34 -8.56
N ARG A 61 0.79 12.45 -7.47
CA ARG A 61 1.05 11.32 -6.57
C ARG A 61 -0.25 10.69 -6.05
N PRO A 62 -0.52 9.41 -6.33
CA PRO A 62 -1.69 8.70 -5.81
C PRO A 62 -1.46 8.12 -4.41
N GLU A 63 -0.20 8.15 -3.93
CA GLU A 63 0.27 7.70 -2.63
C GLU A 63 1.66 8.30 -2.34
N GLY A 64 2.17 8.16 -1.13
CA GLY A 64 3.43 8.78 -0.73
C GLY A 64 4.66 7.87 -0.76
N THR A 65 4.48 6.55 -0.68
CA THR A 65 5.58 5.57 -0.52
C THR A 65 6.57 5.61 -1.67
N ALA A 66 6.08 5.53 -2.92
CA ALA A 66 6.94 5.47 -4.11
C ALA A 66 7.85 6.70 -4.23
N GLY A 67 7.27 7.90 -4.07
CA GLY A 67 8.03 9.15 -4.10
C GLY A 67 9.03 9.26 -2.94
N THR A 68 8.65 8.80 -1.77
CA THR A 68 9.51 8.76 -0.57
C THR A 68 10.70 7.84 -0.79
N ILE A 69 10.48 6.61 -1.23
CA ILE A 69 11.56 5.66 -1.51
C ILE A 69 12.49 6.18 -2.61
N ARG A 70 11.93 6.76 -3.70
CA ARG A 70 12.75 7.42 -4.72
C ARG A 70 13.63 8.53 -4.11
N ALA A 71 13.06 9.38 -3.24
CA ALA A 71 13.79 10.46 -2.61
C ALA A 71 14.90 9.94 -1.68
N VAL A 72 14.64 8.89 -0.90
CA VAL A 72 15.62 8.22 -0.04
C VAL A 72 16.79 7.69 -0.86
N LEU A 73 16.51 6.99 -1.96
CA LEU A 73 17.52 6.40 -2.83
C LEU A 73 18.32 7.47 -3.59
N GLN A 74 17.63 8.43 -4.21
CA GLN A 74 18.26 9.47 -5.03
C GLN A 74 19.18 10.39 -4.23
N ASN A 75 18.87 10.64 -2.96
CA ASN A 75 19.69 11.49 -2.10
C ASN A 75 20.69 10.68 -1.26
N GLY A 76 20.83 9.38 -1.51
CA GLY A 76 21.81 8.55 -0.83
C GLY A 76 21.60 8.40 0.67
N LEU A 77 20.36 8.56 1.19
CA LEU A 77 20.10 8.51 2.62
C LEU A 77 20.42 7.14 3.23
N LEU A 78 20.51 6.09 2.42
CA LEU A 78 20.92 4.75 2.88
C LEU A 78 22.43 4.63 3.13
N ASN A 79 23.21 5.62 2.78
CA ASN A 79 24.64 5.67 3.11
C ASN A 79 24.89 6.14 4.55
N ASP A 80 23.87 6.69 5.20
CA ASP A 80 23.88 7.07 6.60
C ASP A 80 23.56 5.88 7.52
N ALA A 81 23.35 6.17 8.81
CA ALA A 81 22.96 5.14 9.77
C ALA A 81 21.61 4.48 9.40
N LEU A 82 21.54 3.16 9.47
CA LEU A 82 20.34 2.38 9.22
C LEU A 82 19.69 1.90 10.53
N PRO A 83 18.38 1.69 10.59
CA PRO A 83 17.41 1.97 9.51
C PRO A 83 17.11 3.45 9.36
N GLN A 84 16.84 3.89 8.13
CA GLN A 84 16.27 5.21 7.88
C GLN A 84 14.79 5.20 8.22
N LYS A 85 14.37 6.15 9.05
CA LYS A 85 12.99 6.33 9.51
C LYS A 85 12.49 7.69 9.04
N VAL A 86 11.55 7.69 8.11
CA VAL A 86 10.98 8.92 7.56
C VAL A 86 9.46 8.87 7.60
N PHE A 87 8.82 10.01 7.84
CA PHE A 87 7.37 10.15 7.76
C PHE A 87 7.00 11.33 6.87
N TYR A 88 5.79 11.29 6.35
CA TYR A 88 5.23 12.38 5.55
C TYR A 88 3.76 12.62 5.89
N ILE A 89 3.32 13.85 5.72
CA ILE A 89 1.91 14.27 5.71
C ILE A 89 1.70 15.05 4.42
N LEU A 90 0.89 14.53 3.53
CA LEU A 90 0.76 15.12 2.20
C LEU A 90 -0.59 14.83 1.54
N SER A 91 -1.00 15.71 0.60
CA SER A 91 -2.13 15.45 -0.28
C SER A 91 -1.78 14.40 -1.32
N CYS A 92 -2.67 13.45 -1.53
CA CYS A 92 -2.65 12.45 -2.59
C CYS A 92 -3.87 12.63 -3.50
N PHE A 93 -3.78 12.12 -4.73
CA PHE A 93 -4.78 12.37 -5.76
C PHE A 93 -5.16 11.07 -6.47
N ARG A 94 -6.46 10.71 -6.41
CA ARG A 94 -7.01 9.55 -7.11
C ARG A 94 -8.34 9.89 -7.77
N HIS A 95 -8.48 9.55 -9.02
CA HIS A 95 -9.73 9.68 -9.77
C HIS A 95 -10.66 8.50 -9.46
N GLU A 96 -10.97 8.34 -8.18
CA GLU A 96 -11.92 7.34 -7.72
C GLU A 96 -13.36 7.81 -7.95
N LYS A 97 -14.30 6.85 -8.01
CA LYS A 97 -15.73 7.19 -8.00
C LYS A 97 -16.05 7.87 -6.67
N PRO A 98 -16.52 9.13 -6.69
CA PRO A 98 -16.81 9.87 -5.47
C PRO A 98 -17.86 9.16 -4.60
N GLN A 99 -17.54 9.04 -3.31
CA GLN A 99 -18.45 8.53 -2.30
C GLN A 99 -18.06 9.08 -0.92
N ALA A 100 -18.87 8.86 0.10
CA ALA A 100 -18.56 9.29 1.46
C ALA A 100 -17.19 8.77 1.90
N GLY A 101 -16.30 9.69 2.32
CA GLY A 101 -14.93 9.37 2.76
C GLY A 101 -13.93 9.13 1.63
N ARG A 102 -14.32 9.22 0.34
CA ARG A 102 -13.39 9.11 -0.80
C ARG A 102 -13.49 10.35 -1.68
N LEU A 103 -12.44 11.15 -1.65
CA LEU A 103 -12.28 12.37 -2.42
C LEU A 103 -11.16 12.20 -3.45
N TRP A 104 -11.17 12.99 -4.51
CA TRP A 104 -10.10 13.00 -5.50
C TRP A 104 -8.79 13.54 -4.96
N GLU A 105 -8.87 14.48 -4.00
CA GLU A 105 -7.76 14.88 -3.15
C GLU A 105 -8.04 14.40 -1.73
N PHE A 106 -7.10 13.70 -1.14
CA PHE A 106 -7.16 13.23 0.24
C PHE A 106 -5.79 13.39 0.90
N HIS A 107 -5.77 13.42 2.22
CA HIS A 107 -4.52 13.52 2.97
C HIS A 107 -4.06 12.15 3.43
N GLN A 108 -2.77 11.93 3.35
CA GLN A 108 -2.13 10.71 3.81
C GLN A 108 -1.03 11.07 4.81
N PHE A 109 -1.11 10.51 6.01
CA PHE A 109 0.03 10.33 6.87
C PHE A 109 0.64 8.97 6.53
N GLY A 110 1.94 8.93 6.32
CA GLY A 110 2.69 7.71 6.07
C GLY A 110 4.04 7.74 6.75
N ALA A 111 4.54 6.56 7.06
CA ALA A 111 5.86 6.37 7.62
C ALA A 111 6.56 5.21 6.91
N GLU A 112 7.83 5.37 6.64
CA GLU A 112 8.64 4.37 5.94
C GLU A 112 9.88 4.07 6.78
N MET A 113 10.15 2.80 7.02
CA MET A 113 11.39 2.33 7.64
C MET A 113 12.17 1.53 6.60
N VAL A 114 13.36 2.00 6.26
CA VAL A 114 14.16 1.45 5.16
C VAL A 114 15.52 1.02 5.66
N GLY A 115 15.94 -0.19 5.27
CA GLY A 115 17.27 -0.72 5.63
C GLY A 115 17.28 -1.62 6.88
N SER A 116 16.14 -2.18 7.26
CA SER A 116 16.04 -3.23 8.27
C SER A 116 15.24 -4.41 7.74
N SER A 117 15.69 -5.63 8.00
CA SER A 117 14.97 -6.87 7.76
C SER A 117 14.48 -7.53 9.07
N SER A 118 14.61 -6.83 10.19
CA SER A 118 14.21 -7.35 11.50
C SER A 118 12.68 -7.32 11.65
N PRO A 119 12.04 -8.39 12.16
CA PRO A 119 10.62 -8.36 12.51
C PRO A 119 10.27 -7.27 13.53
N ALA A 120 11.23 -6.83 14.34
CA ALA A 120 11.05 -5.71 15.26
C ALA A 120 10.75 -4.39 14.52
N ALA A 121 11.23 -4.23 13.27
CA ALA A 121 10.91 -3.07 12.45
C ALA A 121 9.43 -3.05 12.08
N ASP A 122 8.85 -4.19 11.68
CA ASP A 122 7.42 -4.33 11.39
C ASP A 122 6.58 -4.07 12.65
N ALA A 123 6.99 -4.65 13.78
CA ALA A 123 6.32 -4.41 15.06
C ALA A 123 6.34 -2.93 15.46
N GLU A 124 7.46 -2.24 15.28
CA GLU A 124 7.57 -0.80 15.55
C GLU A 124 6.63 0.02 14.67
N MET A 125 6.51 -0.32 13.38
CA MET A 125 5.58 0.34 12.46
C MET A 125 4.12 0.15 12.90
N ILE A 126 3.75 -1.05 13.33
CA ILE A 126 2.41 -1.35 13.87
C ILE A 126 2.16 -0.53 15.14
N CYS A 127 3.13 -0.49 16.07
CA CYS A 127 3.05 0.30 17.30
C CYS A 127 2.92 1.80 17.02
N LEU A 128 3.65 2.33 16.03
CA LEU A 128 3.52 3.73 15.61
C LEU A 128 2.10 4.05 15.19
N VAL A 129 1.50 3.23 14.31
CA VAL A 129 0.12 3.42 13.85
C VAL A 129 -0.86 3.33 15.01
N GLY A 130 -0.72 2.32 15.89
CA GLY A 130 -1.53 2.15 17.09
C GLY A 130 -1.46 3.38 18.00
N SER A 131 -0.26 3.91 18.24
CA SER A 131 -0.05 5.11 19.05
C SER A 131 -0.70 6.37 18.46
N VAL A 132 -0.67 6.53 17.14
CA VAL A 132 -1.37 7.65 16.46
C VAL A 132 -2.88 7.53 16.67
N ILE A 133 -3.44 6.33 16.45
CA ILE A 133 -4.87 6.05 16.61
C ILE A 133 -5.34 6.31 18.04
N GLU A 134 -4.59 5.81 19.02
CA GLU A 134 -4.88 6.00 20.43
C GLU A 134 -4.86 7.48 20.82
N ARG A 135 -3.84 8.23 20.41
CA ARG A 135 -3.71 9.68 20.69
C ARG A 135 -4.77 10.52 19.99
N LEU A 136 -5.34 10.03 18.88
CA LEU A 136 -6.51 10.63 18.23
C LEU A 136 -7.82 10.33 18.98
N GLY A 137 -7.78 9.49 20.02
CA GLY A 137 -8.95 9.13 20.84
C GLY A 137 -9.90 8.14 20.16
N LEU A 138 -9.45 7.43 19.11
CA LEU A 138 -10.22 6.38 18.47
C LEU A 138 -10.26 5.15 19.38
N LYS A 139 -11.43 4.53 19.49
CA LYS A 139 -11.69 3.34 20.34
C LYS A 139 -12.18 2.18 19.48
N ASP A 140 -12.24 1.02 20.08
CA ASP A 140 -12.75 -0.22 19.46
C ASP A 140 -11.99 -0.57 18.17
N ILE A 141 -10.65 -0.48 18.25
CA ILE A 141 -9.74 -0.80 17.15
C ILE A 141 -9.30 -2.25 17.27
N GLU A 142 -9.44 -3.01 16.19
CA GLU A 142 -8.94 -4.36 16.04
C GLU A 142 -7.71 -4.38 15.14
N LEU A 143 -6.66 -5.08 15.57
CA LEU A 143 -5.46 -5.31 14.79
C LEU A 143 -5.54 -6.68 14.10
N HIS A 144 -5.59 -6.69 12.78
CA HIS A 144 -5.49 -7.89 11.97
C HIS A 144 -4.11 -7.95 11.32
N ILE A 145 -3.34 -8.99 11.63
CA ILE A 145 -2.01 -9.21 11.04
C ILE A 145 -2.12 -10.30 9.97
N ASN A 146 -1.55 -10.03 8.80
CA ASN A 146 -1.47 -10.98 7.71
C ASN A 146 -0.09 -10.92 7.06
N SER A 147 0.29 -11.97 6.34
CA SER A 147 1.53 -12.05 5.58
C SER A 147 1.25 -12.43 4.14
N ILE A 148 1.97 -11.82 3.22
CA ILE A 148 1.98 -12.22 1.80
C ILE A 148 3.12 -13.19 1.49
N GLY A 149 3.86 -13.61 2.51
CA GLY A 149 5.02 -14.48 2.41
C GLY A 149 6.20 -13.90 1.63
N CYS A 150 7.34 -14.58 1.71
CA CYS A 150 8.50 -14.29 0.88
C CYS A 150 8.23 -14.68 -0.60
N PRO A 151 9.09 -14.30 -1.57
CA PRO A 151 8.89 -14.66 -2.97
C PRO A 151 8.72 -16.17 -3.22
N HIS A 152 9.41 -17.02 -2.45
CA HIS A 152 9.31 -18.47 -2.56
C HIS A 152 7.96 -19.01 -2.05
N CYS A 153 7.53 -18.57 -0.86
CA CYS A 153 6.21 -18.93 -0.30
C CYS A 153 5.08 -18.47 -1.22
N ARG A 154 5.22 -17.24 -1.72
CA ARG A 154 4.22 -16.61 -2.61
C ARG A 154 4.06 -17.38 -3.91
N ALA A 155 5.15 -17.86 -4.51
CA ALA A 155 5.09 -18.66 -5.73
C ALA A 155 4.27 -19.94 -5.51
N LYS A 156 4.56 -20.69 -4.44
CA LYS A 156 3.81 -21.89 -4.06
C LYS A 156 2.32 -21.60 -3.81
N TYR A 157 2.06 -20.54 -3.09
CA TYR A 157 0.67 -20.14 -2.79
C TYR A 157 -0.10 -19.72 -4.04
N TYR A 158 0.55 -19.04 -4.99
CA TYR A 158 -0.07 -18.69 -6.27
C TYR A 158 -0.46 -19.93 -7.09
N GLU A 159 0.35 -20.96 -7.07
CA GLU A 159 0.02 -22.24 -7.71
C GLU A 159 -1.24 -22.83 -7.08
N LYS A 160 -1.30 -22.87 -5.75
CA LYS A 160 -2.46 -23.39 -5.02
C LYS A 160 -3.72 -22.57 -5.25
N LEU A 161 -3.61 -21.26 -5.31
CA LEU A 161 -4.75 -20.40 -5.67
C LEU A 161 -5.22 -20.65 -7.11
N ARG A 162 -4.31 -20.87 -8.05
CA ARG A 162 -4.70 -21.21 -9.43
C ARG A 162 -5.36 -22.58 -9.50
N GLU A 163 -4.81 -23.60 -8.81
CA GLU A 163 -5.46 -24.92 -8.70
C GLU A 163 -6.89 -24.79 -8.13
N PHE A 164 -7.05 -23.99 -7.08
CA PHE A 164 -8.34 -23.77 -6.42
C PHE A 164 -9.35 -23.03 -7.34
N PHE A 165 -8.94 -21.96 -8.00
CA PHE A 165 -9.83 -21.18 -8.84
C PHE A 165 -10.03 -21.74 -10.25
N ALA A 166 -9.22 -22.70 -10.70
CA ALA A 166 -9.29 -23.25 -12.06
C ALA A 166 -10.67 -23.81 -12.42
N PRO A 167 -11.36 -24.61 -11.55
CA PRO A 167 -12.71 -25.11 -11.84
C PRO A 167 -13.75 -23.99 -11.97
N HIS A 168 -13.53 -22.87 -11.35
CA HIS A 168 -14.45 -21.73 -11.26
C HIS A 168 -14.06 -20.57 -12.19
N LYS A 169 -13.05 -20.73 -13.05
CA LYS A 169 -12.49 -19.64 -13.86
C LYS A 169 -13.53 -18.88 -14.67
N GLU A 170 -14.49 -19.60 -15.25
CA GLU A 170 -15.55 -19.02 -16.09
C GLU A 170 -16.64 -18.30 -15.28
N GLU A 171 -16.81 -18.67 -14.01
CA GLU A 171 -17.76 -18.05 -13.09
C GLU A 171 -17.23 -16.72 -12.52
N LEU A 172 -15.91 -16.53 -12.54
CA LEU A 172 -15.27 -15.31 -12.04
C LEU A 172 -15.67 -14.09 -12.89
N CYS A 173 -15.82 -12.93 -12.27
CA CYS A 173 -16.02 -11.68 -13.01
C CYS A 173 -14.82 -11.40 -13.96
N GLY A 174 -15.06 -10.66 -15.05
CA GLY A 174 -14.06 -10.41 -16.09
C GLY A 174 -12.71 -9.85 -15.58
N THR A 175 -12.74 -9.02 -14.52
CA THR A 175 -11.51 -8.53 -13.85
C THR A 175 -10.77 -9.69 -13.16
N CYS A 176 -11.48 -10.60 -12.50
CA CYS A 176 -10.86 -11.73 -11.80
C CYS A 176 -10.37 -12.80 -12.76
N GLN A 177 -10.99 -12.99 -13.91
CA GLN A 177 -10.45 -13.84 -14.98
C GLN A 177 -9.07 -13.35 -15.45
N SER A 178 -8.92 -12.02 -15.61
CA SER A 178 -7.61 -11.43 -15.93
C SER A 178 -6.60 -11.55 -14.77
N ARG A 179 -7.06 -11.44 -13.52
CA ARG A 179 -6.22 -11.58 -12.31
C ARG A 179 -5.77 -13.03 -12.09
N PHE A 180 -6.54 -14.00 -12.52
CA PHE A 180 -6.22 -15.42 -12.39
C PHE A 180 -4.84 -15.76 -12.93
N GLU A 181 -4.48 -15.22 -14.09
CA GLU A 181 -3.16 -15.44 -14.69
C GLU A 181 -2.06 -14.58 -14.07
N LYS A 182 -2.35 -13.30 -13.82
CA LYS A 182 -1.35 -12.29 -13.45
C LYS A 182 -1.10 -12.24 -11.94
N ASN A 183 -2.15 -12.27 -11.14
CA ASN A 183 -2.08 -12.12 -9.69
C ASN A 183 -3.31 -12.73 -9.01
N PRO A 184 -3.35 -14.05 -8.81
CA PRO A 184 -4.51 -14.75 -8.25
C PRO A 184 -4.89 -14.31 -6.84
N MET A 185 -3.95 -13.83 -6.01
CA MET A 185 -4.28 -13.27 -4.69
C MET A 185 -5.29 -12.13 -4.76
N ARG A 186 -5.26 -11.33 -5.83
CA ARG A 186 -6.21 -10.23 -6.02
C ARG A 186 -7.65 -10.68 -6.26
N ILE A 187 -7.88 -11.96 -6.51
CA ILE A 187 -9.24 -12.51 -6.60
C ILE A 187 -9.90 -12.51 -5.22
N LEU A 188 -9.12 -12.77 -4.17
CA LEU A 188 -9.58 -12.76 -2.77
C LEU A 188 -10.10 -11.38 -2.31
N ASP A 189 -9.58 -10.29 -2.91
CA ASP A 189 -10.01 -8.92 -2.63
C ASP A 189 -11.19 -8.47 -3.49
N CYS A 190 -11.78 -9.36 -4.29
CA CYS A 190 -12.82 -8.97 -5.23
C CYS A 190 -14.11 -8.59 -4.50
N LYS A 191 -14.74 -7.49 -4.95
CA LYS A 191 -16.02 -7.01 -4.41
C LYS A 191 -17.25 -7.66 -5.05
N SER A 192 -17.08 -8.41 -6.15
CA SER A 192 -18.16 -9.18 -6.78
C SER A 192 -18.63 -10.28 -5.84
N GLU A 193 -19.93 -10.41 -5.66
CA GLU A 193 -20.54 -11.38 -4.75
C GLU A 193 -20.14 -12.82 -5.10
N ILE A 194 -20.17 -13.18 -6.38
CA ILE A 194 -19.77 -14.49 -6.89
C ILE A 194 -18.30 -14.79 -6.55
N CYS A 195 -17.39 -13.85 -6.85
CA CYS A 195 -15.97 -14.04 -6.57
C CYS A 195 -15.66 -14.13 -5.07
N ARG A 196 -16.41 -13.39 -4.25
CA ARG A 196 -16.28 -13.46 -2.78
C ARG A 196 -16.77 -14.78 -2.23
N GLU A 197 -17.88 -15.30 -2.76
CA GLU A 197 -18.43 -16.58 -2.33
C GLU A 197 -17.46 -17.71 -2.66
N ILE A 198 -16.97 -17.79 -3.90
CA ILE A 198 -15.96 -18.78 -4.29
C ILE A 198 -14.68 -18.62 -3.45
N GLY A 199 -14.27 -17.38 -3.16
CA GLY A 199 -13.02 -17.09 -2.42
C GLY A 199 -13.07 -17.43 -0.92
N LYS A 200 -14.23 -17.69 -0.33
CA LYS A 200 -14.36 -18.02 1.10
C LYS A 200 -13.60 -19.27 1.49
N ASP A 201 -13.59 -20.26 0.63
CA ASP A 201 -12.97 -21.57 0.86
C ASP A 201 -11.55 -21.67 0.27
N ALA A 202 -11.00 -20.53 -0.15
CA ALA A 202 -9.65 -20.50 -0.70
C ALA A 202 -8.60 -20.88 0.36
N PRO A 203 -7.52 -21.55 -0.04
CA PRO A 203 -6.43 -21.89 0.88
C PRO A 203 -5.86 -20.64 1.54
N LEU A 204 -5.46 -20.74 2.80
CA LEU A 204 -4.91 -19.64 3.57
C LEU A 204 -3.40 -19.50 3.32
N MET A 205 -2.91 -18.27 3.19
CA MET A 205 -1.48 -17.99 2.99
C MET A 205 -0.60 -18.55 4.11
N ILE A 206 -1.12 -18.54 5.33
CA ILE A 206 -0.38 -18.99 6.53
C ILE A 206 0.10 -20.45 6.42
N ASP A 207 -0.64 -21.30 5.71
CA ASP A 207 -0.30 -22.72 5.54
C ASP A 207 0.87 -22.95 4.56
N TYR A 208 1.34 -21.90 3.89
CA TYR A 208 2.39 -21.93 2.87
C TYR A 208 3.60 -21.07 3.24
N LEU A 209 3.60 -20.45 4.41
CA LEU A 209 4.76 -19.70 4.90
C LEU A 209 5.92 -20.65 5.19
N CYS A 210 7.14 -20.19 4.95
CA CYS A 210 8.35 -20.85 5.43
C CYS A 210 8.61 -20.47 6.89
N ASP A 211 9.42 -21.27 7.54
CA ASP A 211 9.93 -21.05 8.90
C ASP A 211 10.76 -19.76 9.00
#